data_2f4e39034b76c164827c0ee8f1c2fbfd
#
_entry.id   2f4e39034b76c164827c0ee8f1c2fbfd
#
_cell.length_a   1.000
_cell.length_b   1.000
_cell.length_c   1.000
_cell.angle_alpha   90.00
_cell.angle_beta   90.00
_cell.angle_gamma   90.00
#
_symmetry.space_group_name_H-M   'P 1'
#
loop_
_entity.id
_entity.type
_entity.pdbx_description
1 polymer ?
#
loop_
_entity_poly.entity_id
_entity_poly.type
_entity_poly.pdbx_seq_one_letter_code
_entity_poly.pdbx_strand_id
1 'polypeptide(L)'
;MRRLLYYLYYFPIGLPLFLISLVITTTTIIIACYLGFGDWASRWPGFVWSRLSLWLHWSPVKIIGAEHLPKKGETYVVIANHQSMFDIFVLYGHVQLPFKWVLKESLRHMPFIGKACEAAKFIFVDDSKVSSIASTMEQGKETLESGHSIFIFPEGSRTENGKVSKFKKGAFVMAHELNVPLLPITIDGAYDILPKHTWLPHPHRITLTIHAPISTKDYGDYPANIATTARESQKIISAPLQDNTTETL
;
A
#
# COMPACT_ATOMS: atom_id res chain seq x y z
N MET A 1 -18.59 5.86 25.14
CA MET A 1 -17.65 6.81 25.79
C MET A 1 -16.37 7.03 24.98
N ARG A 2 -15.56 6.01 24.64
CA ARG A 2 -14.30 6.16 23.89
C ARG A 2 -14.47 6.86 22.52
N ARG A 3 -15.50 6.52 21.73
CA ARG A 3 -15.79 7.18 20.44
C ARG A 3 -16.15 8.65 20.58
N LEU A 4 -16.93 9.01 21.60
CA LEU A 4 -17.31 10.41 21.86
C LEU A 4 -16.06 11.25 22.19
N LEU A 5 -15.19 10.77 23.08
CA LEU A 5 -13.93 11.43 23.43
C LEU A 5 -13.02 11.58 22.20
N TYR A 6 -12.97 10.55 21.35
CA TYR A 6 -12.22 10.61 20.10
C TYR A 6 -12.74 11.74 19.20
N TYR A 7 -14.04 11.88 18.98
CA TYR A 7 -14.59 12.91 18.11
C TYR A 7 -14.49 14.32 18.68
N LEU A 8 -14.58 14.47 20.01
CA LEU A 8 -14.31 15.75 20.69
C LEU A 8 -12.86 16.20 20.51
N TYR A 9 -11.94 15.29 20.34
CA TYR A 9 -10.54 15.57 19.99
C TYR A 9 -10.36 15.71 18.47
N TYR A 10 -10.94 14.80 17.70
CA TYR A 10 -10.64 14.65 16.27
C TYR A 10 -11.04 15.89 15.47
N PHE A 11 -12.26 16.39 15.64
CA PHE A 11 -12.72 17.52 14.85
C PHE A 11 -11.96 18.84 15.12
N PRO A 12 -11.73 19.27 16.36
CA PRO A 12 -11.03 20.53 16.60
C PRO A 12 -9.50 20.42 16.49
N ILE A 13 -8.91 19.25 16.67
CA ILE A 13 -7.45 19.09 16.72
C ILE A 13 -6.95 18.08 15.66
N GLY A 14 -7.42 16.86 15.68
CA GLY A 14 -6.90 15.77 14.84
C GLY A 14 -7.04 16.05 13.35
N LEU A 15 -8.24 16.42 12.89
CA LEU A 15 -8.51 16.70 11.48
C LEU A 15 -7.75 17.94 10.95
N PRO A 16 -7.73 19.10 11.64
CA PRO A 16 -6.92 20.24 11.21
C PRO A 16 -5.43 19.89 11.12
N LEU A 17 -4.87 19.22 12.12
CA LEU A 17 -3.47 18.79 12.11
C LEU A 17 -3.17 17.80 10.97
N PHE A 18 -4.08 16.85 10.70
CA PHE A 18 -3.96 15.93 9.57
C PHE A 18 -3.92 16.69 8.24
N LEU A 19 -4.82 17.64 8.00
CA LEU A 19 -4.88 18.42 6.76
C LEU A 19 -3.66 19.33 6.60
N ILE A 20 -3.24 20.01 7.66
CA ILE A 20 -2.03 20.84 7.63
C ILE A 20 -0.81 19.99 7.34
N SER A 21 -0.65 18.86 8.02
CA SER A 21 0.49 17.95 7.80
C SER A 21 0.48 17.33 6.40
N LEU A 22 -0.68 17.07 5.80
CA LEU A 22 -0.81 16.65 4.40
C LEU A 22 -0.20 17.69 3.45
N VAL A 23 -0.59 18.96 3.60
CA VAL A 23 -0.08 20.05 2.74
C VAL A 23 1.41 20.23 2.93
N ILE A 24 1.91 20.21 4.16
CA ILE A 24 3.35 20.31 4.46
C ILE A 24 4.10 19.15 3.81
N THR A 25 3.64 17.92 4.00
CA THR A 25 4.30 16.72 3.49
C THR A 25 4.35 16.69 1.96
N THR A 26 3.22 16.96 1.30
CA THR A 26 3.15 16.96 -0.17
C THR A 26 4.00 18.07 -0.77
N THR A 27 4.00 19.26 -0.17
CA THR A 27 4.85 20.38 -0.59
C THR A 27 6.33 20.04 -0.39
N THR A 28 6.70 19.42 0.72
CA THR A 28 8.07 18.97 1.00
C THR A 28 8.52 17.96 -0.05
N ILE A 29 7.69 16.97 -0.39
CA ILE A 29 8.00 15.98 -1.44
C ILE A 29 8.27 16.68 -2.77
N ILE A 30 7.37 17.56 -3.19
CA ILE A 30 7.49 18.29 -4.47
C ILE A 30 8.79 19.08 -4.52
N ILE A 31 9.04 19.93 -3.52
CA ILE A 31 10.23 20.78 -3.48
C ILE A 31 11.51 19.93 -3.46
N ALA A 32 11.57 18.89 -2.60
CA ALA A 32 12.76 18.04 -2.50
C ALA A 32 13.02 17.26 -3.79
N CYS A 33 11.99 16.80 -4.51
CA CYS A 33 12.15 16.17 -5.81
C CYS A 33 12.73 17.15 -6.85
N TYR A 34 12.24 18.40 -6.89
CA TYR A 34 12.79 19.43 -7.79
C TYR A 34 14.24 19.81 -7.46
N LEU A 35 14.64 19.72 -6.20
CA LEU A 35 16.02 19.96 -5.75
C LEU A 35 16.95 18.75 -5.95
N GLY A 36 16.48 17.65 -6.54
CA GLY A 36 17.28 16.45 -6.81
C GLY A 36 17.32 15.42 -5.68
N PHE A 37 16.57 15.61 -4.59
CA PHE A 37 16.49 14.69 -3.45
C PHE A 37 15.36 13.66 -3.59
N GLY A 38 15.11 13.15 -4.82
CA GLY A 38 13.96 12.31 -5.15
C GLY A 38 13.85 11.04 -4.31
N ASP A 39 14.96 10.33 -4.04
CA ASP A 39 14.95 9.10 -3.25
C ASP A 39 14.59 9.36 -1.78
N TRP A 40 15.15 10.41 -1.19
CA TRP A 40 14.78 10.85 0.15
C TRP A 40 13.31 11.28 0.20
N ALA A 41 12.87 12.08 -0.77
CA ALA A 41 11.52 12.63 -0.84
C ALA A 41 10.45 11.56 -1.02
N SER A 42 10.72 10.52 -1.81
CA SER A 42 9.78 9.41 -2.02
C SER A 42 9.60 8.51 -0.80
N ARG A 43 10.49 8.58 0.20
CA ARG A 43 10.50 7.70 1.37
C ARG A 43 10.16 8.45 2.65
N TRP A 44 11.00 9.38 3.07
CA TRP A 44 10.98 9.89 4.45
C TRP A 44 9.81 10.79 4.81
N PRO A 45 9.37 11.76 3.98
CA PRO A 45 8.20 12.57 4.31
C PRO A 45 6.93 11.73 4.43
N GLY A 46 6.73 10.79 3.50
CA GLY A 46 5.60 9.86 3.54
C GLY A 46 5.61 8.95 4.76
N PHE A 47 6.79 8.43 5.15
CA PHE A 47 6.96 7.62 6.36
C PHE A 47 6.57 8.40 7.63
N VAL A 48 7.10 9.60 7.81
CA VAL A 48 6.80 10.43 8.99
C VAL A 48 5.33 10.80 9.03
N TRP A 49 4.77 11.24 7.90
CA TRP A 49 3.37 11.62 7.81
C TRP A 49 2.43 10.46 8.06
N SER A 50 2.76 9.28 7.58
CA SER A 50 1.96 8.07 7.80
C SER A 50 1.90 7.68 9.27
N ARG A 51 3.02 7.73 9.99
CA ARG A 51 3.05 7.49 11.44
C ARG A 51 2.29 8.55 12.22
N LEU A 52 2.46 9.81 11.86
CA LEU A 52 1.68 10.91 12.45
C LEU A 52 0.18 10.71 12.22
N SER A 53 -0.22 10.32 10.99
CA SER A 53 -1.61 10.06 10.66
C SER A 53 -2.21 8.95 11.50
N LEU A 54 -1.52 7.81 11.64
CA LEU A 54 -1.96 6.71 12.50
C LEU A 54 -2.07 7.12 13.97
N TRP A 55 -1.13 7.91 14.46
CA TRP A 55 -1.15 8.43 15.82
C TRP A 55 -2.31 9.40 16.04
N LEU A 56 -2.56 10.36 15.14
CA LEU A 56 -3.68 11.28 15.19
C LEU A 56 -5.04 10.58 15.17
N HIS A 57 -5.13 9.39 14.55
CA HIS A 57 -6.36 8.60 14.51
C HIS A 57 -6.44 7.52 15.60
N TRP A 58 -5.52 7.52 16.57
CA TRP A 58 -5.45 6.53 17.65
C TRP A 58 -5.45 5.09 17.16
N SER A 59 -4.73 4.84 16.07
CA SER A 59 -4.69 3.56 15.36
C SER A 59 -3.31 2.91 15.49
N PRO A 60 -3.02 2.23 16.62
CA PRO A 60 -1.74 1.55 16.83
C PRO A 60 -1.62 0.36 15.88
N VAL A 61 -0.39 0.12 15.40
CA VAL A 61 -0.08 -0.99 14.48
C VAL A 61 0.77 -2.05 15.18
N LYS A 62 0.34 -3.31 15.09
CA LYS A 62 1.12 -4.50 15.46
C LYS A 62 1.71 -5.10 14.20
N ILE A 63 3.00 -5.44 14.21
CA ILE A 63 3.69 -6.07 13.08
C ILE A 63 3.97 -7.53 13.43
N ILE A 64 3.73 -8.44 12.48
CA ILE A 64 4.05 -9.87 12.55
C ILE A 64 4.85 -10.22 11.29
N GLY A 65 5.90 -11.04 11.39
CA GLY A 65 6.69 -11.49 10.26
C GLY A 65 7.67 -10.44 9.72
N ALA A 66 8.12 -9.49 10.54
CA ALA A 66 9.08 -8.46 10.13
C ALA A 66 10.41 -9.05 9.60
N GLU A 67 10.76 -10.28 9.97
CA GLU A 67 11.91 -11.05 9.49
C GLU A 67 11.82 -11.39 7.99
N HIS A 68 10.64 -11.34 7.39
CA HIS A 68 10.43 -11.58 5.97
C HIS A 68 10.67 -10.36 5.09
N LEU A 69 10.91 -9.18 5.70
CA LEU A 69 11.24 -7.99 4.92
C LEU A 69 12.55 -8.19 4.15
N PRO A 70 12.64 -7.69 2.90
CA PRO A 70 13.83 -7.79 2.08
C PRO A 70 15.08 -7.27 2.78
N LYS A 71 16.19 -7.92 2.52
CA LYS A 71 17.52 -7.44 2.93
C LYS A 71 17.91 -6.25 2.04
N LYS A 72 18.91 -5.50 2.49
CA LYS A 72 19.44 -4.37 1.73
C LYS A 72 19.89 -4.80 0.33
N GLY A 73 19.34 -4.16 -0.69
CA GLY A 73 19.64 -4.42 -2.10
C GLY A 73 18.71 -5.42 -2.79
N GLU A 74 17.82 -6.08 -2.06
CA GLU A 74 16.78 -6.92 -2.66
C GLU A 74 15.55 -6.10 -3.01
N THR A 75 14.94 -6.39 -4.16
CA THR A 75 13.71 -5.74 -4.62
C THR A 75 12.60 -6.75 -4.85
N TYR A 76 11.36 -6.34 -4.61
CA TYR A 76 10.18 -7.21 -4.65
C TYR A 76 9.00 -6.50 -5.31
N VAL A 77 8.08 -7.27 -5.88
CA VAL A 77 6.71 -6.80 -6.09
C VAL A 77 5.94 -7.10 -4.80
N VAL A 78 5.65 -6.07 -4.02
CA VAL A 78 4.91 -6.16 -2.76
C VAL A 78 3.42 -6.10 -3.05
N ILE A 79 2.67 -7.05 -2.52
CA ILE A 79 1.23 -7.16 -2.73
C ILE A 79 0.49 -7.21 -1.38
N ALA A 80 -0.63 -6.49 -1.28
CA ALA A 80 -1.45 -6.50 -0.07
C ALA A 80 -2.95 -6.46 -0.42
N ASN A 81 -3.81 -6.84 0.54
CA ASN A 81 -5.24 -6.55 0.48
C ASN A 81 -5.49 -5.05 0.64
N HIS A 82 -6.62 -4.56 0.10
CA HIS A 82 -6.95 -3.14 0.11
C HIS A 82 -8.32 -2.90 0.73
N GLN A 83 -8.33 -2.53 2.00
CA GLN A 83 -9.56 -2.37 2.80
C GLN A 83 -9.94 -0.90 3.01
N SER A 84 -8.95 -0.02 3.12
CA SER A 84 -9.14 1.36 3.57
C SER A 84 -8.11 2.32 2.96
N MET A 85 -8.33 3.61 3.11
CA MET A 85 -7.26 4.60 2.88
C MET A 85 -6.14 4.47 3.93
N PHE A 86 -6.44 3.90 5.09
CA PHE A 86 -5.46 3.67 6.15
C PHE A 86 -4.39 2.64 5.79
N ASP A 87 -4.66 1.77 4.80
CA ASP A 87 -3.67 0.82 4.29
C ASP A 87 -2.39 1.52 3.83
N ILE A 88 -2.52 2.70 3.19
CA ILE A 88 -1.39 3.51 2.74
C ILE A 88 -0.54 3.95 3.93
N PHE A 89 -1.17 4.42 5.02
CA PHE A 89 -0.45 4.87 6.21
C PHE A 89 0.24 3.72 6.93
N VAL A 90 -0.41 2.55 6.99
CA VAL A 90 0.16 1.35 7.61
C VAL A 90 1.41 0.91 6.86
N LEU A 91 1.30 0.77 5.55
CA LEU A 91 2.38 0.29 4.70
C LEU A 91 3.55 1.29 4.66
N TYR A 92 3.27 2.56 4.42
CA TYR A 92 4.30 3.60 4.38
C TYR A 92 5.00 3.78 5.73
N GLY A 93 4.24 3.74 6.83
CA GLY A 93 4.77 3.97 8.17
C GLY A 93 5.50 2.77 8.79
N HIS A 94 5.36 1.56 8.23
CA HIS A 94 5.88 0.35 8.89
C HIS A 94 6.66 -0.60 7.98
N VAL A 95 6.45 -0.55 6.66
CA VAL A 95 7.26 -1.32 5.70
C VAL A 95 8.48 -0.48 5.34
N GLN A 96 9.61 -0.76 5.97
CA GLN A 96 10.85 0.04 5.83
C GLN A 96 11.65 -0.34 4.58
N LEU A 97 10.99 -0.33 3.41
CA LEU A 97 11.61 -0.58 2.12
C LEU A 97 11.64 0.71 1.28
N PRO A 98 12.65 0.92 0.44
CA PRO A 98 12.52 1.82 -0.69
C PRO A 98 11.51 1.22 -1.68
N PHE A 99 10.41 1.91 -1.94
CA PHE A 99 9.41 1.42 -2.91
C PHE A 99 8.70 2.56 -3.65
N LYS A 100 8.12 2.21 -4.80
CA LYS A 100 7.23 3.08 -5.58
C LYS A 100 5.85 2.42 -5.66
N TRP A 101 4.81 3.26 -5.57
CA TRP A 101 3.43 2.80 -5.71
C TRP A 101 3.02 2.63 -7.16
N VAL A 102 2.21 1.61 -7.44
CA VAL A 102 1.37 1.57 -8.64
C VAL A 102 0.00 2.13 -8.29
N LEU A 103 -0.36 3.23 -8.93
CA LEU A 103 -1.54 4.04 -8.64
C LEU A 103 -2.47 4.11 -9.85
N LYS A 104 -3.77 4.27 -9.61
CA LYS A 104 -4.72 4.56 -10.71
C LYS A 104 -4.44 5.93 -11.32
N GLU A 105 -4.55 6.04 -12.64
CA GLU A 105 -4.36 7.31 -13.37
C GLU A 105 -5.24 8.44 -12.82
N SER A 106 -6.45 8.14 -12.36
CA SER A 106 -7.35 9.14 -11.75
C SER A 106 -6.77 9.87 -10.54
N LEU A 107 -5.83 9.24 -9.81
CA LEU A 107 -5.19 9.86 -8.65
C LEU A 107 -4.20 10.97 -9.04
N ARG A 108 -3.72 11.01 -10.28
CA ARG A 108 -2.87 12.09 -10.81
C ARG A 108 -3.53 13.47 -10.69
N HIS A 109 -4.85 13.51 -10.78
CA HIS A 109 -5.65 14.75 -10.73
C HIS A 109 -6.05 15.17 -9.32
N MET A 110 -5.69 14.39 -8.28
CA MET A 110 -5.98 14.78 -6.89
C MET A 110 -5.12 15.97 -6.47
N PRO A 111 -5.72 17.04 -5.93
CA PRO A 111 -4.97 18.20 -5.44
C PRO A 111 -3.89 17.79 -4.44
N PHE A 112 -2.71 18.40 -4.55
CA PHE A 112 -1.52 18.14 -3.75
C PHE A 112 -0.95 16.72 -3.89
N ILE A 113 -1.76 15.67 -3.64
CA ILE A 113 -1.34 14.26 -3.65
C ILE A 113 -0.86 13.84 -5.05
N GLY A 114 -1.63 14.13 -6.10
CA GLY A 114 -1.28 13.75 -7.47
C GLY A 114 0.06 14.33 -7.89
N LYS A 115 0.30 15.61 -7.63
CA LYS A 115 1.58 16.27 -7.94
C LYS A 115 2.75 15.72 -7.14
N ALA A 116 2.56 15.38 -5.87
CA ALA A 116 3.59 14.76 -5.04
C ALA A 116 3.94 13.34 -5.54
N CYS A 117 2.93 12.54 -5.90
CA CYS A 117 3.12 11.20 -6.46
C CYS A 117 3.85 11.25 -7.82
N GLU A 118 3.51 12.21 -8.67
CA GLU A 118 4.15 12.44 -9.97
C GLU A 118 5.62 12.86 -9.78
N ALA A 119 5.89 13.83 -8.92
CA ALA A 119 7.24 14.27 -8.58
C ALA A 119 8.09 13.13 -7.98
N ALA A 120 7.50 12.27 -7.15
CA ALA A 120 8.13 11.09 -6.58
C ALA A 120 8.30 9.94 -7.60
N LYS A 121 7.90 10.11 -8.86
CA LYS A 121 7.97 9.11 -9.94
C LYS A 121 7.26 7.81 -9.57
N PHE A 122 6.05 7.89 -9.00
CA PHE A 122 5.19 6.74 -8.81
C PHE A 122 4.57 6.31 -10.13
N ILE A 123 4.27 5.03 -10.27
CA ILE A 123 3.79 4.44 -11.51
C ILE A 123 2.28 4.63 -11.60
N PHE A 124 1.80 5.34 -12.63
CA PHE A 124 0.37 5.50 -12.86
C PHE A 124 -0.12 4.53 -13.94
N VAL A 125 -1.21 3.83 -13.65
CA VAL A 125 -1.80 2.83 -14.55
C VAL A 125 -3.25 3.20 -14.89
N ASP A 126 -3.57 3.10 -16.17
CA ASP A 126 -4.93 3.18 -16.69
C ASP A 126 -5.37 1.78 -17.11
N ASP A 127 -6.15 1.12 -16.26
CA ASP A 127 -6.66 -0.24 -16.48
C ASP A 127 -7.53 -0.38 -17.75
N SER A 128 -7.99 0.74 -18.32
CA SER A 128 -8.85 0.75 -19.52
C SER A 128 -8.06 0.70 -20.82
N LYS A 129 -6.75 0.96 -20.78
CA LYS A 129 -5.89 1.07 -21.98
C LYS A 129 -4.82 -0.01 -22.01
N VAL A 130 -4.81 -0.81 -23.07
CA VAL A 130 -3.78 -1.84 -23.31
C VAL A 130 -2.38 -1.21 -23.42
N SER A 131 -2.26 -0.03 -24.01
CA SER A 131 -1.00 0.71 -24.12
C SER A 131 -0.41 1.11 -22.76
N SER A 132 -1.24 1.28 -21.75
CA SER A 132 -0.79 1.56 -20.37
C SER A 132 -0.04 0.38 -19.74
N ILE A 133 -0.34 -0.85 -20.14
CA ILE A 133 0.31 -2.05 -19.59
C ILE A 133 1.80 -2.07 -19.95
N ALA A 134 2.15 -1.83 -21.23
CA ALA A 134 3.55 -1.81 -21.66
C ALA A 134 4.35 -0.70 -20.94
N SER A 135 3.78 0.50 -20.85
CA SER A 135 4.40 1.62 -20.12
C SER A 135 4.55 1.31 -18.63
N THR A 136 3.57 0.66 -18.00
CA THR A 136 3.66 0.25 -16.59
C THR A 136 4.76 -0.79 -16.38
N MET A 137 4.95 -1.72 -17.30
CA MET A 137 6.03 -2.72 -17.24
C MET A 137 7.41 -2.07 -17.36
N GLU A 138 7.59 -1.12 -18.29
CA GLU A 138 8.85 -0.39 -18.46
C GLU A 138 9.19 0.42 -17.22
N GLN A 139 8.25 1.22 -16.69
CA GLN A 139 8.44 1.97 -15.44
C GLN A 139 8.69 1.05 -14.24
N GLY A 140 8.07 -0.14 -14.22
CA GLY A 140 8.32 -1.18 -13.22
C GLY A 140 9.76 -1.68 -13.27
N LYS A 141 10.27 -1.97 -14.45
CA LYS A 141 11.65 -2.38 -14.67
C LYS A 141 12.64 -1.31 -14.19
N GLU A 142 12.49 -0.07 -14.65
CA GLU A 142 13.32 1.07 -14.20
C GLU A 142 13.30 1.23 -12.67
N THR A 143 12.12 1.05 -12.06
CA THR A 143 11.96 1.14 -10.60
C THR A 143 12.78 0.08 -9.87
N LEU A 144 12.69 -1.19 -10.31
CA LEU A 144 13.43 -2.30 -9.68
C LEU A 144 14.94 -2.18 -9.91
N GLU A 145 15.36 -1.77 -11.11
CA GLU A 145 16.77 -1.53 -11.45
C GLU A 145 17.38 -0.38 -10.62
N SER A 146 16.56 0.61 -10.23
CA SER A 146 16.98 1.68 -9.33
C SER A 146 17.04 1.27 -7.84
N GLY A 147 16.79 -0.01 -7.52
CA GLY A 147 16.83 -0.54 -6.16
C GLY A 147 15.57 -0.29 -5.33
N HIS A 148 14.46 0.08 -5.98
CA HIS A 148 13.17 0.27 -5.33
C HIS A 148 12.25 -0.93 -5.58
N SER A 149 11.56 -1.40 -4.56
CA SER A 149 10.45 -2.36 -4.70
C SER A 149 9.22 -1.68 -5.30
N ILE A 150 8.29 -2.48 -5.82
CA ILE A 150 7.03 -1.97 -6.38
C ILE A 150 5.89 -2.40 -5.46
N PHE A 151 5.03 -1.47 -5.09
CA PHE A 151 3.85 -1.75 -4.25
C PHE A 151 2.57 -1.72 -5.08
N ILE A 152 1.81 -2.82 -5.03
CA ILE A 152 0.56 -2.98 -5.80
C ILE A 152 -0.54 -3.56 -4.91
N PHE A 153 -1.73 -2.98 -4.95
CA PHE A 153 -2.95 -3.61 -4.46
C PHE A 153 -3.59 -4.41 -5.60
N PRO A 154 -3.47 -5.75 -5.64
CA PRO A 154 -3.91 -6.53 -6.79
C PRO A 154 -5.43 -6.60 -6.95
N GLU A 155 -6.19 -6.21 -5.94
CA GLU A 155 -7.64 -6.03 -6.02
C GLU A 155 -8.04 -4.88 -6.98
N GLY A 156 -7.16 -3.88 -7.13
CA GLY A 156 -7.35 -2.71 -7.98
C GLY A 156 -8.32 -1.66 -7.42
N SER A 157 -9.01 -1.94 -6.32
CA SER A 157 -9.86 -1.00 -5.57
C SER A 157 -10.04 -1.48 -4.15
N ARG A 158 -10.39 -0.56 -3.23
CA ARG A 158 -10.77 -0.92 -1.85
C ARG A 158 -11.99 -1.82 -1.85
N THR A 159 -12.01 -2.79 -0.93
CA THR A 159 -13.16 -3.68 -0.70
C THR A 159 -14.41 -2.91 -0.28
N GLU A 160 -15.58 -3.46 -0.61
CA GLU A 160 -16.88 -2.93 -0.18
C GLU A 160 -17.32 -3.48 1.19
N ASN A 161 -16.87 -4.67 1.55
CA ASN A 161 -17.39 -5.44 2.69
C ASN A 161 -16.31 -5.99 3.64
N GLY A 162 -15.08 -5.50 3.54
CA GLY A 162 -13.96 -5.95 4.35
C GLY A 162 -13.33 -7.28 3.90
N LYS A 163 -13.91 -7.98 2.91
CA LYS A 163 -13.35 -9.25 2.40
C LYS A 163 -12.39 -8.99 1.24
N VAL A 164 -11.36 -9.81 1.16
CA VAL A 164 -10.40 -9.75 0.04
C VAL A 164 -11.09 -10.16 -1.25
N SER A 165 -11.07 -9.29 -2.23
CA SER A 165 -11.63 -9.55 -3.55
C SER A 165 -10.64 -10.30 -4.44
N LYS A 166 -11.11 -10.73 -5.62
CA LYS A 166 -10.28 -11.48 -6.56
C LYS A 166 -9.11 -10.62 -7.05
N PHE A 167 -7.91 -11.19 -7.01
CA PHE A 167 -6.71 -10.53 -7.48
C PHE A 167 -6.63 -10.46 -9.01
N LYS A 168 -6.31 -9.28 -9.53
CA LYS A 168 -5.97 -9.05 -10.94
C LYS A 168 -4.57 -9.59 -11.22
N LYS A 169 -4.34 -10.05 -12.46
CA LYS A 169 -3.09 -10.72 -12.85
C LYS A 169 -1.88 -9.78 -12.98
N GLY A 170 -2.05 -8.47 -13.09
CA GLY A 170 -1.00 -7.52 -13.45
C GLY A 170 0.25 -7.57 -12.56
N ALA A 171 0.08 -7.61 -11.22
CA ALA A 171 1.19 -7.72 -10.28
C ALA A 171 2.00 -9.01 -10.47
N PHE A 172 1.32 -10.11 -10.77
CA PHE A 172 1.93 -11.44 -10.93
C PHE A 172 2.65 -11.59 -12.28
N VAL A 173 2.11 -10.99 -13.33
CA VAL A 173 2.79 -10.88 -14.64
C VAL A 173 4.05 -10.03 -14.47
N MET A 174 3.96 -8.88 -13.79
CA MET A 174 5.11 -8.02 -13.53
C MET A 174 6.21 -8.75 -12.76
N ALA A 175 5.89 -9.47 -11.69
CA ALA A 175 6.84 -10.24 -10.91
C ALA A 175 7.51 -11.35 -11.75
N HIS A 176 6.73 -12.01 -12.62
CA HIS A 176 7.24 -13.05 -13.50
C HIS A 176 8.19 -12.50 -14.56
N GLU A 177 7.75 -11.52 -15.33
CA GLU A 177 8.50 -10.92 -16.44
C GLU A 177 9.81 -10.25 -15.98
N LEU A 178 9.76 -9.59 -14.82
CA LEU A 178 10.93 -8.93 -14.23
C LEU A 178 11.77 -9.86 -13.34
N ASN A 179 11.36 -11.14 -13.22
CA ASN A 179 12.05 -12.18 -12.45
C ASN A 179 12.37 -11.78 -11.01
N VAL A 180 11.40 -11.17 -10.33
CA VAL A 180 11.50 -10.77 -8.91
C VAL A 180 10.45 -11.49 -8.08
N PRO A 181 10.72 -11.78 -6.78
CA PRO A 181 9.74 -12.41 -5.92
C PRO A 181 8.61 -11.45 -5.55
N LEU A 182 7.47 -12.06 -5.16
CA LEU A 182 6.34 -11.38 -4.56
C LEU A 182 6.50 -11.38 -3.03
N LEU A 183 6.20 -10.26 -2.37
CA LEU A 183 6.10 -10.18 -0.91
C LEU A 183 4.64 -9.96 -0.52
N PRO A 184 3.92 -11.02 -0.07
CA PRO A 184 2.54 -10.88 0.37
C PRO A 184 2.46 -10.22 1.75
N ILE A 185 1.53 -9.28 1.90
CA ILE A 185 1.26 -8.58 3.18
C ILE A 185 -0.24 -8.60 3.44
N THR A 186 -0.63 -8.93 4.68
CA THR A 186 -2.02 -8.79 5.15
C THR A 186 -2.14 -7.57 6.03
N ILE A 187 -3.17 -6.75 5.77
CA ILE A 187 -3.58 -5.63 6.60
C ILE A 187 -4.94 -5.98 7.19
N ASP A 188 -5.01 -6.08 8.52
CA ASP A 188 -6.24 -6.38 9.25
C ASP A 188 -6.61 -5.22 10.17
N GLY A 189 -7.92 -4.91 10.27
CA GLY A 189 -8.46 -3.82 11.11
C GLY A 189 -8.51 -2.44 10.44
N ALA A 190 -7.93 -2.25 9.26
CA ALA A 190 -8.00 -0.96 8.55
C ALA A 190 -9.42 -0.65 8.03
N TYR A 191 -10.19 -1.68 7.67
CA TYR A 191 -11.59 -1.54 7.29
C TYR A 191 -12.43 -0.93 8.42
N ASP A 192 -12.19 -1.33 9.66
CA ASP A 192 -12.93 -0.85 10.83
C ASP A 192 -12.62 0.62 11.20
N ILE A 193 -11.49 1.13 10.71
CA ILE A 193 -11.14 2.54 10.88
C ILE A 193 -11.94 3.42 9.92
N LEU A 194 -11.90 3.10 8.61
CA LEU A 194 -12.55 3.90 7.59
C LEU A 194 -12.97 3.01 6.41
N PRO A 195 -14.16 2.39 6.45
CA PRO A 195 -14.73 1.67 5.33
C PRO A 195 -14.84 2.54 4.08
N LYS A 196 -14.86 1.92 2.91
CA LYS A 196 -15.12 2.62 1.66
C LYS A 196 -16.47 3.35 1.73
N HIS A 197 -16.58 4.54 1.13
CA HIS A 197 -17.76 5.41 1.14
C HIS A 197 -18.13 6.01 2.52
N THR A 198 -17.28 5.86 3.54
CA THR A 198 -17.43 6.58 4.81
C THR A 198 -16.41 7.73 4.90
N TRP A 199 -16.74 8.73 5.71
CA TRP A 199 -15.90 9.93 5.89
C TRP A 199 -15.45 10.11 7.33
N LEU A 200 -16.00 9.32 8.25
CA LEU A 200 -15.77 9.45 9.67
C LEU A 200 -14.92 8.28 10.17
N PRO A 201 -13.63 8.51 10.42
CA PRO A 201 -12.75 7.45 10.91
C PRO A 201 -13.07 7.10 12.37
N HIS A 202 -12.87 5.83 12.71
CA HIS A 202 -12.98 5.30 14.06
C HIS A 202 -11.61 4.82 14.55
N PRO A 203 -11.25 5.05 15.82
CA PRO A 203 -10.01 4.50 16.36
C PRO A 203 -10.09 2.98 16.43
N HIS A 204 -9.17 2.31 15.75
CA HIS A 204 -9.08 0.86 15.77
C HIS A 204 -7.61 0.41 15.71
N ARG A 205 -7.30 -0.80 16.22
CA ARG A 205 -5.96 -1.40 16.12
C ARG A 205 -5.82 -2.04 14.75
N ILE A 206 -4.61 -1.98 14.19
CA ILE A 206 -4.27 -2.63 12.93
C ILE A 206 -3.22 -3.70 13.19
N THR A 207 -3.36 -4.84 12.53
CA THR A 207 -2.32 -5.87 12.46
C THR A 207 -1.77 -5.93 11.05
N LEU A 208 -0.47 -5.76 10.91
CA LEU A 208 0.27 -5.89 9.66
C LEU A 208 1.05 -7.21 9.69
N THR A 209 0.65 -8.18 8.86
CA THR A 209 1.35 -9.46 8.76
C THR A 209 2.14 -9.52 7.46
N ILE A 210 3.46 -9.69 7.57
CA ILE A 210 4.38 -9.83 6.44
C ILE A 210 4.65 -11.31 6.27
N HIS A 211 4.25 -11.87 5.12
CA HIS A 211 4.43 -13.29 4.83
C HIS A 211 5.78 -13.57 4.16
N ALA A 212 6.19 -14.83 4.16
CA ALA A 212 7.37 -15.26 3.41
C ALA A 212 7.24 -14.90 1.93
N PRO A 213 8.31 -14.42 1.29
CA PRO A 213 8.31 -14.15 -0.14
C PRO A 213 8.01 -15.42 -0.95
N ILE A 214 7.34 -15.26 -2.09
CA ILE A 214 6.99 -16.34 -3.01
C ILE A 214 7.45 -16.02 -4.44
N SER A 215 7.79 -17.05 -5.21
CA SER A 215 8.12 -16.91 -6.62
C SER A 215 6.99 -17.42 -7.50
N THR A 216 6.76 -16.75 -8.63
CA THR A 216 5.82 -17.27 -9.62
C THR A 216 6.25 -18.62 -10.19
N LYS A 217 7.55 -18.94 -10.14
CA LYS A 217 8.13 -20.22 -10.60
C LYS A 217 7.80 -21.39 -9.69
N ASP A 218 7.42 -21.13 -8.42
CA ASP A 218 7.04 -22.18 -7.47
C ASP A 218 5.68 -22.82 -7.82
N TYR A 219 4.93 -22.22 -8.75
CA TYR A 219 3.55 -22.60 -9.08
C TYR A 219 3.37 -23.10 -10.52
N GLY A 220 4.46 -23.61 -11.14
CA GLY A 220 4.45 -24.23 -12.46
C GLY A 220 4.92 -23.30 -13.58
N ASP A 221 4.61 -23.66 -14.83
CA ASP A 221 5.09 -23.00 -16.02
C ASP A 221 4.17 -21.85 -16.48
N TYR A 222 4.79 -20.87 -17.14
CA TYR A 222 4.07 -19.77 -17.79
C TYR A 222 3.24 -20.27 -18.99
N PRO A 223 2.02 -19.78 -19.21
CA PRO A 223 1.34 -18.69 -18.45
C PRO A 223 0.41 -19.17 -17.32
N ALA A 224 0.30 -20.50 -17.08
CA ALA A 224 -0.62 -21.07 -16.11
C ALA A 224 -0.27 -20.68 -14.66
N ASN A 225 1.03 -20.58 -14.38
CA ASN A 225 1.56 -20.20 -13.05
C ASN A 225 1.03 -18.84 -12.58
N ILE A 226 0.78 -17.86 -13.46
CA ILE A 226 0.28 -16.53 -13.10
C ILE A 226 -1.06 -16.59 -12.36
N ALA A 227 -2.00 -17.37 -12.90
CA ALA A 227 -3.32 -17.54 -12.29
C ALA A 227 -3.25 -18.32 -10.96
N THR A 228 -2.37 -19.31 -10.90
CA THR A 228 -2.14 -20.12 -9.69
C THR A 228 -1.49 -19.27 -8.58
N THR A 229 -0.42 -18.53 -8.92
CA THR A 229 0.24 -17.62 -7.96
C THR A 229 -0.72 -16.57 -7.42
N ALA A 230 -1.58 -15.99 -8.28
CA ALA A 230 -2.57 -15.01 -7.84
C ALA A 230 -3.57 -15.61 -6.83
N ARG A 231 -4.04 -16.84 -7.10
CA ARG A 231 -4.97 -17.54 -6.20
C ARG A 231 -4.31 -17.92 -4.87
N GLU A 232 -3.09 -18.45 -4.91
CA GLU A 232 -2.38 -18.85 -3.68
C GLU A 232 -1.98 -17.62 -2.85
N SER A 233 -1.52 -16.53 -3.50
CA SER A 233 -1.31 -15.24 -2.81
C SER A 233 -2.56 -14.70 -2.14
N GLN A 234 -3.72 -14.82 -2.80
CA GLN A 234 -5.00 -14.41 -2.22
C GLN A 234 -5.34 -15.25 -0.98
N LYS A 235 -5.10 -16.57 -1.00
CA LYS A 235 -5.29 -17.44 0.16
C LYS A 235 -4.37 -17.03 1.32
N ILE A 236 -3.07 -16.85 1.06
CA ILE A 236 -2.07 -16.42 2.05
C ILE A 236 -2.51 -15.12 2.72
N ILE A 237 -2.87 -14.12 1.93
CA ILE A 237 -3.27 -12.80 2.44
C ILE A 237 -4.63 -12.85 3.17
N SER A 238 -5.55 -13.75 2.78
CA SER A 238 -6.87 -13.85 3.40
C SER A 238 -6.87 -14.67 4.69
N ALA A 239 -5.91 -15.57 4.90
CA ALA A 239 -5.90 -16.50 6.03
C ALA A 239 -5.96 -15.78 7.41
N PRO A 240 -5.12 -14.75 7.70
CA PRO A 240 -5.19 -14.08 8.99
C PRO A 240 -6.49 -13.31 9.25
N LEU A 241 -7.21 -12.91 8.19
CA LEU A 241 -8.49 -12.18 8.31
C LEU A 241 -9.66 -13.08 8.72
N GLN A 242 -9.55 -14.38 8.44
CA GLN A 242 -10.58 -15.37 8.80
C GLN A 242 -10.50 -15.79 10.26
N ASP A 243 -9.28 -15.86 10.82
CA ASP A 243 -9.06 -16.27 12.21
C ASP A 243 -9.57 -15.21 13.21
N ASN A 244 -9.53 -13.93 12.87
CA ASN A 244 -10.00 -12.85 13.74
C ASN A 244 -11.52 -12.71 13.83
N THR A 245 -12.28 -13.33 12.92
CA THR A 245 -13.77 -13.39 13.02
C THR A 245 -14.26 -14.35 14.09
N THR A 246 -13.40 -15.22 14.61
CA THR A 246 -13.73 -16.20 15.66
C THR A 246 -13.39 -15.71 17.08
N GLU A 247 -12.60 -14.65 17.25
CA GLU A 247 -12.25 -14.10 18.57
C GLU A 247 -13.17 -12.95 19.05
N THR A 248 -14.20 -12.59 18.30
CA THR A 248 -15.13 -11.50 18.63
C THR A 248 -16.50 -11.98 19.11
N LEU A 249 -16.59 -13.16 19.76
CA LEU A 249 -17.79 -13.66 20.47
C LEU A 249 -17.58 -13.67 21.97
#